data_2b50379c37f7fd9fcd5f12790441346f
#
_entry.id   2b50379c37f7fd9fcd5f12790441346f
#
_cell.length_a   1.000
_cell.length_b   1.000
_cell.length_c   1.000
_cell.angle_alpha   90.00
_cell.angle_beta   90.00
_cell.angle_gamma   90.00
#
_symmetry.space_group_name_H-M   'P 1'
#
loop_
_entity.id
_entity.type
_entity.pdbx_description
1 polymer ?
#
loop_
_entity_poly.entity_id
_entity_poly.type
_entity_poly.pdbx_seq_one_letter_code
_entity_poly.pdbx_strand_id
1 'polypeptide(L)'
;VEADHTNLGLVKKISVGIHGDAKAVARELGRRLQGQTLACDATKAARADTIATEKAAWEKELDEWTHERDPYSLDMIEEAKAKRTPTGGKYLHPRQVLRELEKAMPPRVMVSTDIGNINSVANSYLRFDEPRSFFAPMSFGNCGYALPTIIGAKCAAPDRPAIAYAGDGAWGMSMVE
;
A
#
# COMPACT_ATOMS: atom_id res chain seq x y z
N VAL A 1 -1.97 18.46 -11.98
CA VAL A 1 -1.56 19.65 -11.21
C VAL A 1 -0.16 19.42 -10.67
N GLU A 2 0.72 20.37 -10.83
CA GLU A 2 2.12 20.25 -10.41
C GLU A 2 2.67 21.63 -10.02
N ALA A 3 3.38 21.70 -8.92
CA ALA A 3 4.02 22.94 -8.46
C ALA A 3 5.28 23.29 -9.26
N ASP A 4 5.96 22.29 -9.80
CA ASP A 4 7.08 22.45 -10.72
C ASP A 4 6.62 22.19 -12.16
N HIS A 5 6.58 23.23 -12.98
CA HIS A 5 6.10 23.14 -14.36
C HIS A 5 6.92 22.16 -15.22
N THR A 6 8.18 21.88 -14.87
CA THR A 6 9.05 20.96 -15.63
C THR A 6 8.59 19.49 -15.50
N ASN A 7 7.82 19.15 -14.46
CA ASN A 7 7.27 17.82 -14.25
C ASN A 7 5.95 17.57 -14.98
N LEU A 8 5.33 18.62 -15.53
CA LEU A 8 4.05 18.49 -16.24
C LEU A 8 4.22 17.62 -17.51
N GLY A 9 3.56 16.48 -17.53
CA GLY A 9 3.60 15.57 -18.69
C GLY A 9 4.86 14.72 -18.81
N LEU A 10 5.78 14.80 -17.85
CA LEU A 10 7.06 14.09 -17.88
C LEU A 10 6.90 12.57 -17.98
N VAL A 11 5.96 11.98 -17.23
CA VAL A 11 5.79 10.52 -17.13
C VAL A 11 4.67 10.00 -18.03
N LYS A 12 3.59 10.76 -18.18
CA LYS A 12 2.42 10.37 -18.97
C LYS A 12 1.90 11.53 -19.80
N LYS A 13 1.34 11.21 -20.97
CA LYS A 13 0.59 12.19 -21.77
C LYS A 13 -0.57 12.72 -20.93
N ILE A 14 -0.69 14.03 -20.84
CA ILE A 14 -1.75 14.71 -20.08
C ILE A 14 -2.69 15.45 -21.05
N SER A 15 -3.95 15.56 -20.69
CA SER A 15 -4.94 16.33 -21.45
C SER A 15 -4.91 17.80 -21.07
N VAL A 16 -4.73 18.08 -19.77
CA VAL A 16 -4.66 19.46 -19.22
C VAL A 16 -3.56 19.52 -18.17
N GLY A 17 -2.60 20.40 -18.35
CA GLY A 17 -1.56 20.72 -17.36
C GLY A 17 -1.95 21.96 -16.56
N ILE A 18 -1.91 21.87 -15.24
CA ILE A 18 -2.12 23.03 -14.37
C ILE A 18 -0.89 23.19 -13.50
N HIS A 19 -0.16 24.28 -13.72
CA HIS A 19 0.94 24.68 -12.87
C HIS A 19 0.38 25.43 -11.66
N GLY A 20 0.64 24.94 -10.45
CA GLY A 20 0.17 25.58 -9.24
C GLY A 20 0.12 24.65 -8.01
N ASP A 21 -0.16 25.26 -6.87
CA ASP A 21 -0.38 24.53 -5.62
C ASP A 21 -1.63 23.67 -5.69
N ALA A 22 -1.49 22.38 -5.38
CA ALA A 22 -2.58 21.41 -5.49
C ALA A 22 -3.79 21.79 -4.62
N LYS A 23 -3.57 22.36 -3.42
CA LYS A 23 -4.65 22.78 -2.52
C LYS A 23 -5.41 23.99 -3.09
N ALA A 24 -4.68 24.95 -3.65
CA ALA A 24 -5.28 26.13 -4.28
C ALA A 24 -6.12 25.73 -5.50
N VAL A 25 -5.59 24.87 -6.35
CA VAL A 25 -6.31 24.34 -7.53
C VAL A 25 -7.54 23.53 -7.11
N ALA A 26 -7.42 22.65 -6.11
CA ALA A 26 -8.56 21.87 -5.61
C ALA A 26 -9.68 22.77 -5.07
N ARG A 27 -9.33 23.82 -4.33
CA ARG A 27 -10.31 24.82 -3.84
C ARG A 27 -11.03 25.54 -4.99
N GLU A 28 -10.29 25.97 -6.00
CA GLU A 28 -10.88 26.68 -7.13
C GLU A 28 -11.76 25.75 -7.98
N LEU A 29 -11.35 24.51 -8.19
CA LEU A 29 -12.19 23.50 -8.84
C LEU A 29 -13.48 23.27 -8.05
N GLY A 30 -13.38 23.07 -6.73
CA GLY A 30 -14.55 22.91 -5.86
C GLY A 30 -15.51 24.11 -5.96
N ARG A 31 -14.97 25.34 -5.93
CA ARG A 31 -15.76 26.57 -6.09
C ARG A 31 -16.49 26.63 -7.43
N ARG A 32 -15.83 26.26 -8.52
CA ARG A 32 -16.43 26.25 -9.88
C ARG A 32 -17.48 25.18 -10.07
N LEU A 33 -17.36 24.07 -9.35
CA LEU A 33 -18.30 22.95 -9.42
C LEU A 33 -19.52 23.14 -8.50
N GLN A 34 -19.49 24.12 -7.59
CA GLN A 34 -20.63 24.41 -6.73
C GLN A 34 -21.87 24.77 -7.56
N GLY A 35 -22.97 24.12 -7.23
CA GLY A 35 -24.25 24.35 -7.92
C GLY A 35 -24.36 23.69 -9.30
N GLN A 36 -23.35 22.98 -9.77
CA GLN A 36 -23.43 22.23 -11.04
C GLN A 36 -23.86 20.78 -10.80
N THR A 37 -24.79 20.30 -11.59
CA THR A 37 -25.16 18.89 -11.62
C THR A 37 -24.20 18.14 -12.53
N LEU A 38 -23.17 17.50 -11.94
CA LEU A 38 -22.11 16.82 -12.69
C LEU A 38 -22.49 15.40 -13.14
N ALA A 39 -23.36 14.73 -12.39
CA ALA A 39 -23.91 13.43 -12.74
C ALA A 39 -25.27 13.25 -12.07
N CYS A 40 -26.19 12.54 -12.72
CA CYS A 40 -27.45 12.18 -12.09
C CYS A 40 -27.24 11.10 -11.02
N ASP A 41 -28.20 10.99 -10.10
CA ASP A 41 -28.10 10.04 -8.98
C ASP A 41 -28.04 8.58 -9.46
N ALA A 42 -28.72 8.24 -10.55
CA ALA A 42 -28.65 6.93 -11.19
C ALA A 42 -27.20 6.61 -11.65
N THR A 43 -26.48 7.58 -12.23
CA THR A 43 -25.07 7.40 -12.64
C THR A 43 -24.15 7.21 -11.43
N LYS A 44 -24.41 7.93 -10.34
CA LYS A 44 -23.66 7.79 -9.10
C LYS A 44 -23.88 6.42 -8.46
N ALA A 45 -25.15 5.97 -8.41
CA ALA A 45 -25.51 4.65 -7.90
C ALA A 45 -24.86 3.53 -8.73
N ALA A 46 -25.00 3.57 -10.05
CA ALA A 46 -24.38 2.58 -10.95
C ALA A 46 -22.85 2.51 -10.78
N ARG A 47 -22.20 3.65 -10.58
CA ARG A 47 -20.74 3.68 -10.30
C ARG A 47 -20.42 3.07 -8.94
N ALA A 48 -21.21 3.36 -7.91
CA ALA A 48 -21.02 2.80 -6.58
C ALA A 48 -21.18 1.27 -6.60
N ASP A 49 -22.19 0.77 -7.32
CA ASP A 49 -22.43 -0.67 -7.49
C ASP A 49 -21.27 -1.35 -8.25
N THR A 50 -20.77 -0.72 -9.31
CA THR A 50 -19.59 -1.22 -10.04
C THR A 50 -18.38 -1.31 -9.12
N ILE A 51 -18.09 -0.26 -8.37
CA ILE A 51 -16.95 -0.25 -7.41
C ILE A 51 -17.13 -1.33 -6.35
N ALA A 52 -18.33 -1.51 -5.81
CA ALA A 52 -18.60 -2.54 -4.81
C ALA A 52 -18.41 -3.95 -5.38
N THR A 53 -18.88 -4.19 -6.60
CA THR A 53 -18.74 -5.46 -7.31
C THR A 53 -17.27 -5.80 -7.58
N GLU A 54 -16.50 -4.85 -8.11
CA GLU A 54 -15.08 -5.05 -8.40
C GLU A 54 -14.26 -5.28 -7.12
N LYS A 55 -14.56 -4.55 -6.04
CA LYS A 55 -13.94 -4.78 -4.74
C LYS A 55 -14.25 -6.17 -4.19
N ALA A 56 -15.51 -6.62 -4.28
CA ALA A 56 -15.91 -7.95 -3.82
C ALA A 56 -15.25 -9.06 -4.65
N ALA A 57 -15.16 -8.88 -5.97
CA ALA A 57 -14.46 -9.81 -6.85
C ALA A 57 -12.95 -9.91 -6.50
N TRP A 58 -12.31 -8.78 -6.25
CA TRP A 58 -10.91 -8.75 -5.82
C TRP A 58 -10.70 -9.43 -4.47
N GLU A 59 -11.56 -9.18 -3.48
CA GLU A 59 -11.50 -9.85 -2.18
C GLU A 59 -11.62 -11.38 -2.31
N LYS A 60 -12.57 -11.82 -3.13
CA LYS A 60 -12.75 -13.23 -3.43
C LYS A 60 -11.51 -13.84 -4.09
N GLU A 61 -10.93 -13.16 -5.07
CA GLU A 61 -9.69 -13.60 -5.72
C GLU A 61 -8.54 -13.72 -4.72
N LEU A 62 -8.39 -12.73 -3.82
CA LEU A 62 -7.37 -12.78 -2.77
C LEU A 62 -7.55 -13.96 -1.81
N ASP A 63 -8.78 -14.31 -1.47
CA ASP A 63 -9.09 -15.44 -0.58
C ASP A 63 -8.88 -16.80 -1.29
N GLU A 64 -9.03 -16.84 -2.61
CA GLU A 64 -8.79 -18.03 -3.43
C GLU A 64 -7.30 -18.26 -3.73
N TRP A 65 -6.43 -17.29 -3.49
CA TRP A 65 -4.99 -17.45 -3.71
C TRP A 65 -4.38 -18.37 -2.66
N THR A 66 -4.35 -19.64 -3.00
CA THR A 66 -3.69 -20.67 -2.21
C THR A 66 -2.29 -20.96 -2.80
N HIS A 67 -1.41 -21.58 -2.01
CA HIS A 67 -0.06 -21.97 -2.43
C HIS A 67 -0.03 -22.85 -3.70
N GLU A 68 -1.12 -23.52 -4.02
CA GLU A 68 -1.22 -24.45 -5.13
C GLU A 68 -1.42 -23.77 -6.50
N ARG A 69 -1.72 -22.47 -6.54
CA ARG A 69 -2.07 -21.74 -7.76
C ARG A 69 -1.01 -20.77 -8.29
N ASP A 70 0.09 -20.59 -7.58
CA ASP A 70 1.17 -19.74 -8.05
C ASP A 70 2.26 -20.59 -8.72
N PRO A 71 2.27 -20.74 -10.06
CA PRO A 71 3.24 -21.57 -10.76
C PRO A 71 4.68 -21.09 -10.62
N TYR A 72 4.89 -19.79 -10.32
CA TYR A 72 6.22 -19.26 -10.08
C TYR A 72 6.75 -19.57 -8.68
N SER A 73 5.86 -19.76 -7.70
CA SER A 73 6.28 -20.10 -6.35
C SER A 73 6.56 -21.58 -6.16
N LEU A 74 5.91 -22.46 -6.90
CA LEU A 74 6.08 -23.90 -6.78
C LEU A 74 7.46 -24.36 -7.25
N ASP A 75 7.91 -23.93 -8.42
CA ASP A 75 9.22 -24.30 -8.95
C ASP A 75 10.36 -23.72 -8.09
N MET A 76 10.26 -22.48 -7.66
CA MET A 76 11.22 -21.85 -6.76
C MET A 76 11.22 -22.49 -5.36
N ILE A 77 10.05 -22.92 -4.87
CA ILE A 77 9.92 -23.61 -3.59
C ILE A 77 10.50 -25.01 -3.66
N GLU A 78 10.26 -25.74 -4.74
CA GLU A 78 10.85 -27.08 -4.97
C GLU A 78 12.39 -27.01 -5.09
N GLU A 79 12.92 -26.02 -5.81
CA GLU A 79 14.37 -25.77 -5.86
C GLU A 79 14.96 -25.35 -4.51
N ALA A 80 14.26 -24.54 -3.77
CA ALA A 80 14.68 -24.11 -2.43
C ALA A 80 14.60 -25.26 -1.43
N LYS A 81 13.59 -26.13 -1.53
CA LYS A 81 13.47 -27.36 -0.73
C LYS A 81 14.59 -28.35 -1.03
N ALA A 82 15.01 -28.47 -2.29
CA ALA A 82 16.11 -29.32 -2.68
C ALA A 82 17.48 -28.85 -2.16
N LYS A 83 17.61 -27.54 -1.91
CA LYS A 83 18.88 -26.90 -1.49
C LYS A 83 18.99 -26.60 0.01
N ARG A 84 17.92 -26.69 0.78
CA ARG A 84 17.90 -26.37 2.23
C ARG A 84 17.34 -27.51 3.05
N THR A 85 17.96 -27.77 4.17
CA THR A 85 17.58 -28.79 5.16
C THR A 85 16.11 -28.67 5.55
N PRO A 86 15.41 -29.80 5.68
CA PRO A 86 13.98 -29.81 5.84
C PRO A 86 13.56 -29.27 7.21
N THR A 87 12.99 -28.14 7.24
CA THR A 87 12.18 -27.70 8.38
C THR A 87 10.76 -28.19 8.23
N GLY A 88 10.44 -29.31 7.73
CA GLY A 88 9.11 -29.95 7.66
C GLY A 88 7.86 -29.02 7.68
N GLY A 89 8.05 -27.71 7.60
CA GLY A 89 7.04 -26.68 7.76
C GLY A 89 6.46 -26.23 6.40
N LYS A 90 5.17 -26.02 6.35
CA LYS A 90 4.52 -25.33 5.25
C LYS A 90 4.99 -23.88 5.22
N TYR A 91 5.55 -23.45 4.11
CA TYR A 91 5.85 -22.03 3.91
C TYR A 91 4.54 -21.25 3.80
N LEU A 92 4.48 -20.12 4.50
CA LEU A 92 3.35 -19.20 4.37
C LEU A 92 3.56 -18.29 3.16
N HIS A 93 2.53 -18.11 2.36
CA HIS A 93 2.56 -17.13 1.28
C HIS A 93 2.49 -15.70 1.89
N PRO A 94 3.32 -14.75 1.45
CA PRO A 94 3.31 -13.38 1.98
C PRO A 94 1.93 -12.72 2.01
N ARG A 95 1.10 -12.98 0.99
CA ARG A 95 -0.27 -12.48 0.92
C ARG A 95 -1.17 -12.99 2.03
N GLN A 96 -1.03 -14.27 2.41
CA GLN A 96 -1.78 -14.84 3.53
C GLN A 96 -1.39 -14.19 4.85
N VAL A 97 -0.08 -13.96 5.04
CA VAL A 97 0.42 -13.25 6.23
C VAL A 97 -0.16 -11.84 6.30
N LEU A 98 -0.19 -11.11 5.20
CA LEU A 98 -0.74 -9.75 5.18
C LEU A 98 -2.25 -9.72 5.36
N ARG A 99 -2.99 -10.70 4.84
CA ARG A 99 -4.44 -10.83 5.08
C ARG A 99 -4.73 -11.06 6.57
N GLU A 100 -3.97 -11.90 7.22
CA GLU A 100 -4.14 -12.14 8.67
C GLU A 100 -3.66 -10.92 9.48
N LEU A 101 -2.58 -10.26 9.06
CA LEU A 101 -2.13 -9.02 9.67
C LEU A 101 -3.22 -7.94 9.57
N GLU A 102 -3.82 -7.75 8.40
CA GLU A 102 -4.89 -6.77 8.19
C GLU A 102 -6.07 -7.01 9.12
N LYS A 103 -6.51 -8.27 9.28
CA LYS A 103 -7.57 -8.65 10.22
C LYS A 103 -7.23 -8.36 11.68
N ALA A 104 -5.95 -8.48 12.03
CA ALA A 104 -5.45 -8.27 13.39
C ALA A 104 -5.10 -6.81 13.69
N MET A 105 -4.95 -5.96 12.66
CA MET A 105 -4.57 -4.57 12.84
C MET A 105 -5.65 -3.78 13.60
N PRO A 106 -5.26 -3.05 14.65
CA PRO A 106 -6.20 -2.18 15.36
C PRO A 106 -6.57 -0.96 14.49
N PRO A 107 -7.73 -0.34 14.79
CA PRO A 107 -8.11 0.92 14.13
C PRO A 107 -7.03 2.00 14.26
N ARG A 108 -6.91 2.84 13.25
CA ARG A 108 -5.98 3.98 13.20
C ARG A 108 -4.50 3.58 13.31
N VAL A 109 -4.15 2.32 13.02
CA VAL A 109 -2.77 1.86 13.04
C VAL A 109 -1.90 2.63 12.04
N MET A 110 -0.67 2.86 12.42
CA MET A 110 0.40 3.34 11.55
C MET A 110 1.30 2.15 11.20
N VAL A 111 1.58 1.94 9.93
CA VAL A 111 2.46 0.88 9.46
C VAL A 111 3.61 1.49 8.67
N SER A 112 4.82 1.12 9.00
CA SER A 112 5.99 1.44 8.18
C SER A 112 6.54 0.16 7.58
N THR A 113 6.81 0.17 6.27
CA THR A 113 7.47 -0.94 5.58
C THR A 113 8.89 -0.57 5.19
N ASP A 114 9.74 -1.57 5.14
CA ASP A 114 11.06 -1.42 4.54
C ASP A 114 11.01 -1.73 3.03
N ILE A 115 12.07 -1.44 2.31
CA ILE A 115 12.17 -1.72 0.87
C ILE A 115 12.26 -3.23 0.59
N GLY A 116 11.92 -3.63 -0.63
CA GLY A 116 11.96 -5.00 -1.11
C GLY A 116 10.57 -5.57 -1.36
N ASN A 117 10.47 -6.88 -1.48
CA ASN A 117 9.21 -7.57 -1.74
C ASN A 117 8.14 -7.28 -0.67
N ILE A 118 8.55 -7.08 0.58
CA ILE A 118 7.66 -6.73 1.68
C ILE A 118 6.93 -5.41 1.43
N ASN A 119 7.63 -4.40 0.85
CA ASN A 119 7.01 -3.14 0.48
C ASN A 119 5.96 -3.34 -0.62
N SER A 120 6.35 -4.03 -1.69
CA SER A 120 5.46 -4.25 -2.84
C SER A 120 4.21 -5.02 -2.44
N VAL A 121 4.36 -6.07 -1.63
CA VAL A 121 3.24 -6.88 -1.14
C VAL A 121 2.38 -6.07 -0.16
N ALA A 122 2.97 -5.33 0.78
CA ALA A 122 2.23 -4.50 1.72
C ALA A 122 1.45 -3.39 1.01
N ASN A 123 2.07 -2.71 0.04
CA ASN A 123 1.43 -1.66 -0.75
C ASN A 123 0.28 -2.19 -1.62
N SER A 124 0.33 -3.47 -2.00
CA SER A 124 -0.71 -4.10 -2.82
C SER A 124 -1.91 -4.60 -2.03
N TYR A 125 -1.74 -4.99 -0.78
CA TYR A 125 -2.76 -5.72 -0.03
C TYR A 125 -3.23 -5.07 1.26
N LEU A 126 -2.44 -4.21 1.90
CA LEU A 126 -2.88 -3.49 3.09
C LEU A 126 -3.76 -2.29 2.71
N ARG A 127 -4.80 -2.06 3.49
CA ARG A 127 -5.75 -0.96 3.33
C ARG A 127 -5.69 -0.01 4.51
N PHE A 128 -5.76 1.28 4.21
CA PHE A 128 -5.70 2.33 5.21
C PHE A 128 -6.75 3.40 4.89
N ASP A 129 -7.64 3.67 5.85
CA ASP A 129 -8.69 4.67 5.72
C ASP A 129 -8.32 6.02 6.36
N GLU A 130 -7.27 6.03 7.19
CA GLU A 130 -6.80 7.22 7.88
C GLU A 130 -5.57 7.82 7.19
N PRO A 131 -5.47 9.15 7.07
CA PRO A 131 -4.26 9.80 6.58
C PRO A 131 -3.04 9.49 7.46
N ARG A 132 -1.86 9.46 6.83
CA ARG A 132 -0.58 9.21 7.53
C ARG A 132 -0.58 7.88 8.29
N SER A 133 -1.11 6.84 7.66
CA SER A 133 -1.14 5.50 8.23
C SER A 133 -0.14 4.54 7.59
N PHE A 134 0.37 4.85 6.39
CA PHE A 134 1.32 4.02 5.67
C PHE A 134 2.57 4.81 5.30
N PHE A 135 3.74 4.30 5.69
CA PHE A 135 5.05 4.90 5.44
C PHE A 135 5.92 3.89 4.70
N ALA A 136 6.50 4.30 3.59
CA ALA A 136 7.32 3.45 2.74
C ALA A 136 8.43 4.25 2.05
N PRO A 137 9.63 3.68 1.85
CA PRO A 137 10.77 4.37 1.24
C PRO A 137 10.66 4.42 -0.29
N MET A 138 9.54 4.96 -0.81
CA MET A 138 9.19 4.90 -2.22
C MET A 138 10.08 5.73 -3.14
N SER A 139 10.68 6.81 -2.63
CA SER A 139 11.46 7.73 -3.47
C SER A 139 12.90 7.30 -3.63
N PHE A 140 13.54 6.85 -2.56
CA PHE A 140 14.96 6.47 -2.57
C PHE A 140 15.17 4.95 -2.49
N GLY A 141 14.28 4.23 -1.79
CA GLY A 141 14.37 2.78 -1.68
C GLY A 141 15.48 2.29 -0.74
N ASN A 142 15.71 3.00 0.35
CA ASN A 142 16.74 2.61 1.32
C ASN A 142 16.26 1.49 2.26
N CYS A 143 17.18 0.59 2.60
CA CYS A 143 16.98 -0.38 3.67
C CYS A 143 17.16 0.28 5.05
N GLY A 144 16.55 -0.31 6.08
CA GLY A 144 16.59 0.21 7.45
C GLY A 144 15.66 1.40 7.68
N TYR A 145 14.66 1.60 6.82
CA TYR A 145 13.71 2.71 6.90
C TYR A 145 12.57 2.46 7.90
N ALA A 146 12.07 1.22 7.96
CA ALA A 146 10.81 0.92 8.64
C ALA A 146 10.84 1.24 10.13
N LEU A 147 11.86 0.78 10.86
CA LEU A 147 11.93 0.93 12.31
C LEU A 147 12.09 2.39 12.75
N PRO A 148 13.11 3.14 12.31
CA PRO A 148 13.28 4.53 12.75
C PRO A 148 12.09 5.41 12.34
N THR A 149 11.51 5.16 11.17
CA THR A 149 10.33 5.91 10.71
C THR A 149 9.12 5.68 11.60
N ILE A 150 8.85 4.42 12.00
CA ILE A 150 7.69 4.14 12.85
C ILE A 150 7.88 4.64 14.29
N ILE A 151 9.12 4.63 14.79
CA ILE A 151 9.44 5.23 16.09
C ILE A 151 9.13 6.74 16.04
N GLY A 152 9.61 7.44 15.02
CA GLY A 152 9.30 8.86 14.83
C GLY A 152 7.80 9.14 14.69
N ALA A 153 7.08 8.31 13.92
CA ALA A 153 5.64 8.42 13.77
C ALA A 153 4.92 8.19 15.11
N LYS A 154 5.37 7.21 15.90
CA LYS A 154 4.83 6.93 17.23
C LYS A 154 5.07 8.08 18.22
N CYS A 155 6.24 8.70 18.17
CA CYS A 155 6.52 9.91 18.97
C CYS A 155 5.60 11.08 18.59
N ALA A 156 5.34 11.25 17.28
CA ALA A 156 4.45 12.32 16.79
C ALA A 156 2.96 12.05 17.04
N ALA A 157 2.56 10.80 17.17
CA ALA A 157 1.17 10.38 17.38
C ALA A 157 1.11 9.24 18.44
N PRO A 158 1.37 9.54 19.72
CA PRO A 158 1.53 8.55 20.77
C PRO A 158 0.29 7.69 21.02
N ASP A 159 -0.89 8.20 20.70
CA ASP A 159 -2.17 7.49 20.90
C ASP A 159 -2.48 6.48 19.79
N ARG A 160 -1.72 6.50 18.69
CA ARG A 160 -1.94 5.60 17.57
C ARG A 160 -1.10 4.34 17.72
N PRO A 161 -1.67 3.15 17.47
CA PRO A 161 -0.88 1.92 17.34
C PRO A 161 0.14 2.06 16.20
N ALA A 162 1.30 1.39 16.33
CA ALA A 162 2.39 1.51 15.37
C ALA A 162 3.05 0.14 15.12
N ILE A 163 3.27 -0.21 13.87
CA ILE A 163 3.84 -1.48 13.43
C ILE A 163 4.95 -1.21 12.42
N ALA A 164 6.14 -1.75 12.65
CA ALA A 164 7.19 -1.85 11.63
C ALA A 164 7.09 -3.22 10.94
N TYR A 165 7.08 -3.22 9.61
CA TYR A 165 7.11 -4.42 8.79
C TYR A 165 8.41 -4.42 7.98
N ALA A 166 9.40 -5.16 8.46
CA ALA A 166 10.75 -5.16 7.93
C ALA A 166 11.26 -6.59 7.69
N GLY A 167 12.13 -6.77 6.71
CA GLY A 167 12.88 -7.98 6.55
C GLY A 167 14.03 -8.06 7.58
N ASP A 168 14.63 -9.25 7.72
CA ASP A 168 15.74 -9.54 8.65
C ASP A 168 16.95 -8.62 8.44
N GLY A 169 17.34 -8.40 7.19
CA GLY A 169 18.45 -7.50 6.86
C GLY A 169 18.18 -6.04 7.23
N ALA A 170 17.00 -5.55 6.91
CA ALA A 170 16.57 -4.19 7.23
C ALA A 170 16.40 -3.99 8.74
N TRP A 171 15.86 -4.99 9.43
CA TRP A 171 15.82 -5.02 10.90
C TRP A 171 17.22 -4.92 11.49
N GLY A 172 18.17 -5.76 10.99
CA GLY A 172 19.56 -5.75 11.47
C GLY A 172 20.26 -4.41 11.32
N MET A 173 19.91 -3.61 10.32
CA MET A 173 20.47 -2.28 10.12
C MET A 173 20.00 -1.25 11.16
N SER A 174 18.83 -1.41 11.71
CA SER A 174 18.17 -0.42 12.57
C SER A 174 17.90 -0.93 13.99
N MET A 175 18.29 -2.17 14.31
CA MET A 175 17.98 -2.80 15.61
C MET A 175 18.66 -2.15 16.82
N VAL A 176 19.61 -1.26 16.57
CA VAL A 176 20.31 -0.51 17.64
C VAL A 176 19.60 0.80 18.03
N GLU A 177 18.60 1.22 17.26
CA GLU A 177 17.78 2.40 17.56
C GLU A 177 16.79 2.13 18.72
#